data_ab2c655e539b073a6fc14a6bd2bf466f
#
_entry.id   ab2c655e539b073a6fc14a6bd2bf466f
#
_cell.length_a   1.000
_cell.length_b   1.000
_cell.length_c   1.000
_cell.angle_alpha   90.00
_cell.angle_beta   90.00
_cell.angle_gamma   90.00
#
_symmetry.space_group_name_H-M   'P 1'
#
loop_
_entity.id
_entity.type
_entity.pdbx_description
1 polymer ?
#
loop_
_entity_poly.entity_id
_entity_poly.type
_entity_poly.pdbx_seq_one_letter_code
_entity_poly.pdbx_strand_id
1 'polypeptide(L)'
;MPAPQMAAYPAVRLEPQARTAQDRSRIYSHRFRDAKPINFGRASPRKLAVHGVDVSRWQGDIDWPKLRTQGANFAYIKATDGGDHLDPMFRKNWREAKEAGIKRGAYHFFYWCRVASEQADWFIRNVPKDPDALPPVIDVEWNGDSACRRRPSPQQVREKMQVFMDRLERHYGKRPVIYTAPDFYEDNLKGAFNDYPFWLRAVAQHPSKVYPGRPWLFWQYSGSGLSQGVSNKIDLNVFHGSEAEWHRWLDRVGS
;
A
#
# COMPACT_ATOMS: atom_id res chain seq x y z
N MET A 1 -18.60 40.22 -46.04
CA MET A 1 -19.21 38.95 -45.64
C MET A 1 -18.71 38.64 -44.23
N PRO A 2 -19.57 38.53 -43.22
CA PRO A 2 -19.13 38.18 -41.87
C PRO A 2 -18.86 36.65 -41.78
N ALA A 3 -17.78 36.28 -41.07
CA ALA A 3 -17.39 34.89 -40.82
C ALA A 3 -18.43 34.15 -39.94
N PRO A 4 -18.66 32.85 -40.18
CA PRO A 4 -19.62 32.10 -39.39
C PRO A 4 -19.11 31.90 -37.95
N GLN A 5 -19.96 32.26 -36.98
CA GLN A 5 -19.77 31.96 -35.57
C GLN A 5 -19.93 30.45 -35.35
N MET A 6 -18.86 29.79 -34.93
CA MET A 6 -18.90 28.38 -34.45
C MET A 6 -19.66 28.33 -33.12
N ALA A 7 -20.77 27.63 -33.11
CA ALA A 7 -21.52 27.33 -31.89
C ALA A 7 -20.69 26.44 -30.98
N ALA A 8 -20.45 26.87 -29.75
CA ALA A 8 -19.83 26.05 -28.70
C ALA A 8 -20.77 24.90 -28.28
N TYR A 9 -20.34 23.68 -28.49
CA TYR A 9 -21.04 22.51 -27.95
C TYR A 9 -20.96 22.52 -26.42
N PRO A 10 -22.07 22.28 -25.71
CA PRO A 10 -22.03 22.16 -24.26
C PRO A 10 -21.19 20.93 -23.87
N ALA A 11 -20.21 21.14 -22.99
CA ALA A 11 -19.43 20.06 -22.41
C ALA A 11 -20.37 19.13 -21.62
N VAL A 12 -20.58 17.92 -22.13
CA VAL A 12 -21.31 16.88 -21.41
C VAL A 12 -20.48 16.49 -20.20
N ARG A 13 -20.92 16.92 -19.01
CA ARG A 13 -20.40 16.42 -17.74
C ARG A 13 -20.85 14.96 -17.63
N LEU A 14 -19.94 14.03 -17.89
CA LEU A 14 -20.16 12.62 -17.58
C LEU A 14 -20.14 12.49 -16.05
N GLU A 15 -21.32 12.32 -15.46
CA GLU A 15 -21.45 11.88 -14.08
C GLU A 15 -20.70 10.53 -13.92
N PRO A 16 -19.91 10.33 -12.86
CA PRO A 16 -19.29 9.05 -12.60
C PRO A 16 -20.39 7.99 -12.46
N GLN A 17 -20.50 7.10 -13.44
CA GLN A 17 -21.43 5.97 -13.33
C GLN A 17 -21.07 5.15 -12.10
N ALA A 18 -22.02 5.00 -11.18
CA ALA A 18 -21.85 4.10 -10.04
C ALA A 18 -21.49 2.71 -10.56
N ARG A 19 -20.31 2.20 -10.16
CA ARG A 19 -19.83 0.87 -10.54
C ARG A 19 -20.89 -0.17 -10.21
N THR A 20 -21.30 -0.97 -11.17
CA THR A 20 -22.27 -2.05 -10.96
C THR A 20 -21.68 -3.10 -10.01
N ALA A 21 -22.52 -3.89 -9.35
CA ALA A 21 -22.08 -4.96 -8.45
C ALA A 21 -21.16 -6.00 -9.16
N GLN A 22 -21.22 -6.09 -10.49
CA GLN A 22 -20.37 -6.93 -11.34
C GLN A 22 -18.94 -6.41 -11.50
N ASP A 23 -18.71 -5.10 -11.34
CA ASP A 23 -17.36 -4.49 -11.40
C ASP A 23 -16.59 -4.63 -10.09
N ARG A 24 -17.22 -5.14 -9.04
CA ARG A 24 -16.56 -5.42 -7.76
C ARG A 24 -15.73 -6.69 -7.93
N SER A 25 -14.40 -6.56 -7.80
CA SER A 25 -13.53 -7.72 -7.89
C SER A 25 -13.92 -8.76 -6.82
N ARG A 26 -14.24 -9.98 -7.25
CA ARG A 26 -14.54 -11.11 -6.37
C ARG A 26 -13.44 -11.28 -5.33
N ILE A 27 -13.81 -11.44 -4.06
CA ILE A 27 -12.87 -11.78 -2.98
C ILE A 27 -12.65 -13.29 -2.96
N TYR A 28 -11.40 -13.69 -3.03
CA TYR A 28 -10.97 -15.07 -2.89
C TYR A 28 -10.54 -15.34 -1.44
N SER A 29 -11.04 -16.42 -0.86
CA SER A 29 -10.59 -16.85 0.46
C SER A 29 -9.11 -17.22 0.43
N HIS A 30 -8.38 -16.79 1.44
CA HIS A 30 -6.94 -17.05 1.52
C HIS A 30 -6.63 -18.53 1.76
N ARG A 31 -5.59 -19.03 1.09
CA ARG A 31 -5.02 -20.36 1.23
C ARG A 31 -3.54 -20.31 1.59
N PHE A 32 -3.11 -19.15 2.08
CA PHE A 32 -1.72 -18.93 2.48
C PHE A 32 -1.35 -19.84 3.65
N ARG A 33 -0.12 -20.32 3.61
CA ARG A 33 0.55 -20.98 4.73
C ARG A 33 1.62 -20.05 5.28
N ASP A 34 2.25 -20.43 6.35
CA ASP A 34 3.32 -19.67 6.97
C ASP A 34 4.43 -20.65 7.40
N ALA A 35 5.70 -20.30 7.11
CA ALA A 35 6.85 -21.09 7.52
C ALA A 35 7.12 -20.97 9.03
N LYS A 36 6.64 -19.88 9.66
CA LYS A 36 6.75 -19.60 11.09
C LYS A 36 5.39 -19.15 11.64
N PRO A 37 4.38 -20.04 11.68
CA PRO A 37 3.03 -19.66 12.04
C PRO A 37 2.94 -19.19 13.50
N ILE A 38 2.23 -18.07 13.69
CA ILE A 38 1.93 -17.52 15.02
C ILE A 38 0.47 -17.78 15.37
N ASN A 39 0.23 -18.20 16.60
CA ASN A 39 -1.12 -18.36 17.13
C ASN A 39 -1.62 -17.03 17.73
N PHE A 40 -2.44 -16.30 16.98
CA PHE A 40 -3.07 -15.06 17.44
C PHE A 40 -4.39 -15.29 18.22
N GLY A 41 -4.76 -16.54 18.49
CA GLY A 41 -5.96 -16.89 19.24
C GLY A 41 -7.25 -16.33 18.63
N ARG A 42 -8.05 -15.65 19.46
CA ARG A 42 -9.32 -15.06 19.03
C ARG A 42 -9.15 -13.89 18.03
N ALA A 43 -8.00 -13.24 18.06
CA ALA A 43 -7.66 -12.12 17.19
C ALA A 43 -6.88 -12.54 15.93
N SER A 44 -7.06 -13.77 15.48
CA SER A 44 -6.38 -14.30 14.30
C SER A 44 -6.72 -13.50 13.04
N PRO A 45 -5.70 -13.10 12.23
CA PRO A 45 -5.93 -12.42 10.94
C PRO A 45 -6.76 -13.27 9.99
N ARG A 46 -6.76 -14.59 10.14
CA ARG A 46 -7.55 -15.53 9.31
C ARG A 46 -9.06 -15.34 9.42
N LYS A 47 -9.54 -14.61 10.42
CA LYS A 47 -10.97 -14.28 10.58
C LYS A 47 -11.40 -13.06 9.78
N LEU A 48 -10.47 -12.30 9.24
CA LEU A 48 -10.77 -11.17 8.38
C LEU A 48 -10.90 -11.64 6.93
N ALA A 49 -11.77 -10.97 6.16
CA ALA A 49 -12.20 -11.47 4.86
C ALA A 49 -11.19 -11.22 3.74
N VAL A 50 -10.48 -10.08 3.75
CA VAL A 50 -9.72 -9.60 2.60
C VAL A 50 -8.23 -9.66 2.89
N HIS A 51 -7.58 -10.67 2.36
CA HIS A 51 -6.14 -10.88 2.46
C HIS A 51 -5.41 -10.35 1.23
N GLY A 52 -4.15 -10.01 1.42
CA GLY A 52 -3.23 -9.55 0.39
C GLY A 52 -1.79 -9.84 0.75
N VAL A 53 -0.91 -9.32 -0.07
CA VAL A 53 0.54 -9.51 0.05
C VAL A 53 1.27 -8.19 -0.15
N ASP A 54 2.51 -8.11 0.32
CA ASP A 54 3.43 -7.10 -0.20
C ASP A 54 4.69 -7.77 -0.75
N VAL A 55 5.25 -7.15 -1.77
CA VAL A 55 6.30 -7.73 -2.60
C VAL A 55 7.32 -6.70 -3.06
N SER A 56 8.52 -7.18 -3.31
CA SER A 56 9.62 -6.46 -3.94
C SER A 56 10.38 -7.39 -4.89
N ARG A 57 11.54 -6.96 -5.36
CA ARG A 57 12.45 -7.80 -6.15
C ARG A 57 12.81 -9.14 -5.48
N TRP A 58 12.72 -9.23 -4.17
CA TRP A 58 13.11 -10.41 -3.40
C TRP A 58 12.21 -11.62 -3.62
N GLN A 59 10.97 -11.41 -4.08
CA GLN A 59 10.08 -12.48 -4.45
C GLN A 59 10.37 -13.08 -5.83
N GLY A 60 11.21 -12.40 -6.64
CA GLY A 60 11.53 -12.84 -8.00
C GLY A 60 10.33 -12.81 -8.92
N ASP A 61 10.24 -13.79 -9.82
CA ASP A 61 9.10 -13.96 -10.69
C ASP A 61 7.88 -14.50 -9.93
N ILE A 62 6.74 -13.85 -10.14
CA ILE A 62 5.48 -14.17 -9.49
C ILE A 62 4.45 -14.60 -10.54
N ASP A 63 3.82 -15.76 -10.35
CA ASP A 63 2.61 -16.17 -11.08
C ASP A 63 1.40 -15.47 -10.43
N TRP A 64 1.11 -14.25 -10.86
CA TRP A 64 0.05 -13.40 -10.32
C TRP A 64 -1.35 -14.02 -10.45
N PRO A 65 -1.74 -14.64 -11.59
CA PRO A 65 -3.00 -15.38 -11.69
C PRO A 65 -3.11 -16.49 -10.66
N LYS A 66 -2.05 -17.25 -10.44
CA LYS A 66 -2.02 -18.30 -9.42
C LYS A 66 -2.15 -17.73 -8.02
N LEU A 67 -1.36 -16.69 -7.71
CA LEU A 67 -1.38 -16.01 -6.41
C LEU A 67 -2.76 -15.41 -6.11
N ARG A 68 -3.44 -14.87 -7.13
CA ARG A 68 -4.83 -14.39 -7.02
C ARG A 68 -5.77 -15.50 -6.54
N THR A 69 -5.68 -16.70 -7.09
CA THR A 69 -6.51 -17.84 -6.68
C THR A 69 -6.17 -18.36 -5.28
N GLN A 70 -5.00 -18.01 -4.74
CA GLN A 70 -4.62 -18.32 -3.36
C GLN A 70 -5.14 -17.30 -2.35
N GLY A 71 -5.83 -16.25 -2.80
CA GLY A 71 -6.46 -15.27 -1.92
C GLY A 71 -5.71 -13.95 -1.80
N ALA A 72 -4.77 -13.65 -2.71
CA ALA A 72 -4.22 -12.31 -2.84
C ALA A 72 -5.24 -11.39 -3.51
N ASN A 73 -6.06 -10.72 -2.71
CA ASN A 73 -7.07 -9.78 -3.20
C ASN A 73 -6.50 -8.39 -3.44
N PHE A 74 -5.44 -8.04 -2.72
CA PHE A 74 -4.66 -6.84 -2.94
C PHE A 74 -3.16 -7.13 -2.83
N ALA A 75 -2.37 -6.23 -3.40
CA ALA A 75 -0.92 -6.27 -3.28
C ALA A 75 -0.35 -4.86 -3.15
N TYR A 76 0.59 -4.67 -2.24
CA TYR A 76 1.48 -3.52 -2.26
C TYR A 76 2.84 -3.92 -2.85
N ILE A 77 3.29 -3.16 -3.83
CA ILE A 77 4.46 -3.48 -4.65
C ILE A 77 5.53 -2.41 -4.41
N LYS A 78 6.74 -2.83 -4.02
CA LYS A 78 7.86 -1.89 -3.88
C LYS A 78 8.10 -1.22 -5.22
N ALA A 79 8.06 0.12 -5.21
CA ALA A 79 8.40 0.90 -6.40
C ALA A 79 9.78 1.50 -6.27
N THR A 80 10.03 2.24 -5.21
CA THR A 80 11.25 3.03 -5.07
C THR A 80 11.77 2.99 -3.64
N ASP A 81 13.05 3.29 -3.47
CA ASP A 81 13.63 3.68 -2.20
C ASP A 81 14.63 4.84 -2.36
N GLY A 82 14.80 5.63 -1.32
CA GLY A 82 15.63 6.83 -1.39
C GLY A 82 15.20 7.77 -2.52
N GLY A 83 16.16 8.43 -3.17
CA GLY A 83 15.90 9.39 -4.25
C GLY A 83 16.31 8.91 -5.64
N ASP A 84 16.79 7.68 -5.78
CA ASP A 84 17.50 7.22 -6.97
C ASP A 84 17.39 5.71 -7.26
N HIS A 85 16.78 4.92 -6.39
CA HIS A 85 16.62 3.49 -6.64
C HIS A 85 15.18 3.15 -7.04
N LEU A 86 15.04 2.46 -8.18
CA LEU A 86 13.80 1.86 -8.67
C LEU A 86 13.89 0.34 -8.49
N ASP A 87 12.90 -0.27 -7.86
CA ASP A 87 12.83 -1.73 -7.76
C ASP A 87 12.75 -2.34 -9.17
N PRO A 88 13.69 -3.22 -9.56
CA PRO A 88 13.76 -3.74 -10.93
C PRO A 88 12.53 -4.56 -11.33
N MET A 89 11.77 -5.11 -10.36
CA MET A 89 10.57 -5.90 -10.61
C MET A 89 9.29 -5.05 -10.59
N PHE A 90 9.37 -3.76 -10.22
CA PHE A 90 8.18 -2.92 -10.04
C PHE A 90 7.29 -2.89 -11.28
N ARG A 91 7.83 -2.54 -12.44
CA ARG A 91 7.04 -2.37 -13.67
C ARG A 91 6.35 -3.66 -14.10
N LYS A 92 7.05 -4.80 -13.97
CA LYS A 92 6.51 -6.12 -14.27
C LYS A 92 5.37 -6.46 -13.29
N ASN A 93 5.64 -6.42 -12.00
CA ASN A 93 4.67 -6.73 -10.96
C ASN A 93 3.44 -5.80 -11.01
N TRP A 94 3.65 -4.51 -11.27
CA TRP A 94 2.57 -3.52 -11.40
C TRP A 94 1.59 -3.87 -12.51
N ARG A 95 2.09 -4.24 -13.69
CA ARG A 95 1.29 -4.64 -14.83
C ARG A 95 0.58 -5.98 -14.57
N GLU A 96 1.34 -7.01 -14.21
CA GLU A 96 0.84 -8.37 -14.10
C GLU A 96 -0.17 -8.55 -12.95
N ALA A 97 0.01 -7.87 -11.82
CA ALA A 97 -0.98 -7.84 -10.74
C ALA A 97 -2.32 -7.26 -11.20
N LYS A 98 -2.31 -6.17 -12.01
CA LYS A 98 -3.52 -5.60 -12.60
C LYS A 98 -4.20 -6.59 -13.54
N GLU A 99 -3.44 -7.19 -14.44
CA GLU A 99 -3.93 -8.18 -15.41
C GLU A 99 -4.57 -9.40 -14.72
N ALA A 100 -4.02 -9.81 -13.58
CA ALA A 100 -4.58 -10.86 -12.73
C ALA A 100 -5.81 -10.42 -11.91
N GLY A 101 -6.24 -9.16 -11.99
CA GLY A 101 -7.38 -8.63 -11.25
C GLY A 101 -7.10 -8.38 -9.75
N ILE A 102 -5.84 -8.25 -9.37
CA ILE A 102 -5.45 -7.90 -8.00
C ILE A 102 -5.48 -6.37 -7.84
N LYS A 103 -6.13 -5.86 -6.79
CA LYS A 103 -6.05 -4.44 -6.43
C LYS A 103 -4.64 -4.14 -5.94
N ARG A 104 -3.94 -3.24 -6.62
CA ARG A 104 -2.52 -2.97 -6.33
C ARG A 104 -2.25 -1.54 -5.95
N GLY A 105 -1.31 -1.35 -5.05
CA GLY A 105 -0.71 -0.07 -4.69
C GLY A 105 0.81 -0.15 -4.77
N ALA A 106 1.46 0.99 -4.75
CA ALA A 106 2.91 1.09 -4.71
C ALA A 106 3.39 1.64 -3.37
N TYR A 107 4.55 1.16 -2.91
CA TYR A 107 5.18 1.71 -1.73
C TYR A 107 6.59 2.23 -2.00
N HIS A 108 6.98 3.24 -1.21
CA HIS A 108 8.29 3.86 -1.16
C HIS A 108 8.96 3.58 0.17
N PHE A 109 10.14 2.96 0.14
CA PHE A 109 10.97 2.78 1.34
C PHE A 109 11.74 4.07 1.61
N PHE A 110 11.46 4.74 2.73
CA PHE A 110 11.92 6.09 3.00
C PHE A 110 13.32 6.12 3.64
N TYR A 111 14.23 6.91 3.09
CA TYR A 111 15.59 7.10 3.63
C TYR A 111 15.72 8.40 4.42
N TRP A 112 16.06 8.29 5.69
CA TRP A 112 16.11 9.42 6.63
C TRP A 112 17.27 10.39 6.36
N CYS A 113 18.34 9.96 5.68
CA CYS A 113 19.46 10.80 5.27
C CYS A 113 19.21 11.56 3.96
N ARG A 114 18.09 11.30 3.25
CA ARG A 114 17.77 11.92 1.95
C ARG A 114 16.71 13.03 2.13
N VAL A 115 16.65 13.93 1.16
CA VAL A 115 15.65 14.99 1.11
C VAL A 115 14.26 14.42 0.81
N ALA A 116 13.25 14.78 1.61
CA ALA A 116 11.90 14.22 1.49
C ALA A 116 11.22 14.57 0.16
N SER A 117 11.38 15.81 -0.30
CA SER A 117 10.81 16.25 -1.58
C SER A 117 11.40 15.53 -2.79
N GLU A 118 12.70 15.24 -2.77
CA GLU A 118 13.37 14.50 -3.85
C GLU A 118 12.90 13.04 -3.90
N GLN A 119 12.69 12.41 -2.74
CA GLN A 119 12.14 11.07 -2.65
C GLN A 119 10.70 11.02 -3.18
N ALA A 120 9.88 12.01 -2.84
CA ALA A 120 8.51 12.10 -3.36
C ALA A 120 8.51 12.30 -4.89
N ASP A 121 9.37 13.18 -5.41
CA ASP A 121 9.49 13.42 -6.84
C ASP A 121 10.01 12.19 -7.59
N TRP A 122 10.90 11.41 -6.97
CA TRP A 122 11.38 10.14 -7.51
C TRP A 122 10.26 9.10 -7.58
N PHE A 123 9.45 8.96 -6.53
CA PHE A 123 8.28 8.09 -6.53
C PHE A 123 7.28 8.50 -7.63
N ILE A 124 6.94 9.79 -7.69
CA ILE A 124 5.98 10.33 -8.66
C ILE A 124 6.42 10.09 -10.11
N ARG A 125 7.71 10.21 -10.41
CA ARG A 125 8.24 9.96 -11.77
C ARG A 125 8.16 8.48 -12.17
N ASN A 126 8.16 7.56 -11.23
CA ASN A 126 8.26 6.13 -11.52
C ASN A 126 6.96 5.36 -11.33
N VAL A 127 6.00 5.88 -10.57
CA VAL A 127 4.73 5.23 -10.29
C VAL A 127 3.61 5.88 -11.10
N PRO A 128 2.97 5.13 -12.01
CA PRO A 128 1.88 5.68 -12.81
C PRO A 128 0.69 6.17 -11.97
N LYS A 129 0.10 7.30 -12.34
CA LYS A 129 -1.20 7.72 -11.82
C LYS A 129 -2.28 6.85 -12.44
N ASP A 130 -2.84 5.95 -11.65
CA ASP A 130 -3.90 5.03 -12.07
C ASP A 130 -5.08 5.15 -11.08
N PRO A 131 -6.28 5.55 -11.55
CA PRO A 131 -7.45 5.71 -10.67
C PRO A 131 -7.85 4.40 -9.97
N ASP A 132 -7.57 3.24 -10.58
CA ASP A 132 -7.85 1.92 -10.01
C ASP A 132 -6.79 1.45 -8.98
N ALA A 133 -5.67 2.16 -8.85
CA ALA A 133 -4.64 1.81 -7.88
C ALA A 133 -5.08 2.15 -6.45
N LEU A 134 -4.60 1.39 -5.50
CA LEU A 134 -4.70 1.71 -4.08
C LEU A 134 -3.89 2.99 -3.78
N PRO A 135 -4.18 3.70 -2.68
CA PRO A 135 -3.39 4.84 -2.25
C PRO A 135 -1.90 4.52 -2.16
N PRO A 136 -1.00 5.46 -2.48
CA PRO A 136 0.43 5.26 -2.32
C PRO A 136 0.81 5.06 -0.86
N VAL A 137 1.90 4.34 -0.62
CA VAL A 137 2.39 4.06 0.74
C VAL A 137 3.75 4.70 0.96
N ILE A 138 3.90 5.35 2.11
CA ILE A 138 5.20 5.68 2.68
C ILE A 138 5.57 4.58 3.69
N ASP A 139 6.66 3.87 3.43
CA ASP A 139 7.23 2.83 4.28
C ASP A 139 8.31 3.44 5.17
N VAL A 140 7.99 3.59 6.46
CA VAL A 140 8.81 4.26 7.44
C VAL A 140 9.30 3.31 8.53
N GLU A 141 10.58 3.02 8.43
CA GLU A 141 11.32 2.17 9.34
C GLU A 141 12.71 2.78 9.61
N TRP A 142 13.42 2.29 10.62
CA TRP A 142 14.83 2.63 10.76
C TRP A 142 15.66 1.91 9.70
N ASN A 143 16.55 2.65 9.02
CA ASN A 143 17.35 2.14 7.92
C ASN A 143 18.61 1.38 8.41
N GLY A 144 18.45 0.44 9.32
CA GLY A 144 19.56 -0.23 10.05
C GLY A 144 20.61 -0.89 9.17
N ASP A 145 20.18 -1.51 8.07
CA ASP A 145 21.04 -2.28 7.16
C ASP A 145 21.58 -1.46 5.98
N SER A 146 21.29 -0.16 5.93
CA SER A 146 21.76 0.72 4.87
C SER A 146 22.89 1.63 5.34
N ALA A 147 23.60 2.28 4.39
CA ALA A 147 24.54 3.35 4.70
C ALA A 147 23.86 4.60 5.30
N CYS A 148 22.54 4.69 5.17
CA CYS A 148 21.71 5.78 5.69
C CYS A 148 21.33 5.55 7.17
N ARG A 149 22.31 5.55 8.06
CA ARG A 149 22.09 5.25 9.51
C ARG A 149 21.67 6.45 10.35
N ARG A 150 21.39 7.61 9.73
CA ARG A 150 20.97 8.80 10.44
C ARG A 150 19.58 8.60 11.07
N ARG A 151 19.47 8.92 12.36
CA ARG A 151 18.21 8.97 13.09
C ARG A 151 17.87 10.42 13.44
N PRO A 152 17.03 11.11 12.64
CA PRO A 152 16.56 12.45 12.96
C PRO A 152 15.71 12.46 14.24
N SER A 153 15.51 13.62 14.84
CA SER A 153 14.56 13.76 15.95
C SER A 153 13.12 13.43 15.49
N PRO A 154 12.22 13.05 16.42
CA PRO A 154 10.83 12.75 16.08
C PRO A 154 10.12 13.91 15.36
N GLN A 155 10.45 15.14 15.69
CA GLN A 155 9.93 16.33 15.00
C GLN A 155 10.40 16.35 13.54
N GLN A 156 11.70 16.19 13.29
CA GLN A 156 12.26 16.17 11.93
C GLN A 156 11.73 15.00 11.10
N VAL A 157 11.53 13.83 11.73
CA VAL A 157 10.89 12.68 11.09
C VAL A 157 9.50 13.05 10.59
N ARG A 158 8.65 13.60 11.45
CA ARG A 158 7.27 13.97 11.11
C ARG A 158 7.20 15.07 10.05
N GLU A 159 8.08 16.08 10.12
CA GLU A 159 8.17 17.12 9.09
C GLU A 159 8.55 16.53 7.70
N LYS A 160 9.54 15.63 7.67
CA LYS A 160 9.92 14.95 6.43
C LYS A 160 8.80 14.08 5.86
N MET A 161 8.11 13.33 6.71
CA MET A 161 6.96 12.52 6.31
C MET A 161 5.84 13.41 5.73
N GLN A 162 5.53 14.51 6.38
CA GLN A 162 4.49 15.44 5.91
C GLN A 162 4.82 15.98 4.53
N VAL A 163 6.06 16.46 4.30
CA VAL A 163 6.51 16.95 2.98
C VAL A 163 6.34 15.89 1.90
N PHE A 164 6.70 14.64 2.19
CA PHE A 164 6.56 13.53 1.25
C PHE A 164 5.09 13.23 0.96
N MET A 165 4.29 13.05 2.01
CA MET A 165 2.88 12.67 1.89
C MET A 165 2.04 13.73 1.21
N ASP A 166 2.24 15.02 1.50
CA ASP A 166 1.53 16.13 0.86
C ASP A 166 1.78 16.16 -0.66
N ARG A 167 3.00 15.86 -1.09
CA ARG A 167 3.32 15.79 -2.52
C ARG A 167 2.61 14.62 -3.20
N LEU A 168 2.59 13.46 -2.55
CA LEU A 168 1.90 12.29 -3.08
C LEU A 168 0.39 12.51 -3.13
N GLU A 169 -0.21 13.01 -2.06
CA GLU A 169 -1.64 13.28 -1.99
C GLU A 169 -2.08 14.27 -3.09
N ARG A 170 -1.32 15.36 -3.26
CA ARG A 170 -1.58 16.34 -4.33
C ARG A 170 -1.49 15.74 -5.73
N HIS A 171 -0.51 14.86 -5.97
CA HIS A 171 -0.30 14.26 -7.29
C HIS A 171 -1.32 13.17 -7.61
N TYR A 172 -1.53 12.23 -6.67
CA TYR A 172 -2.40 11.07 -6.90
C TYR A 172 -3.87 11.34 -6.58
N GLY A 173 -4.19 12.40 -5.84
CA GLY A 173 -5.54 12.68 -5.35
C GLY A 173 -6.01 11.70 -4.27
N LYS A 174 -5.09 10.96 -3.66
CA LYS A 174 -5.36 9.92 -2.66
C LYS A 174 -4.47 10.13 -1.44
N ARG A 175 -5.06 10.12 -0.25
CA ARG A 175 -4.31 10.23 1.01
C ARG A 175 -3.39 9.03 1.17
N PRO A 176 -2.08 9.23 1.33
CA PRO A 176 -1.12 8.14 1.51
C PRO A 176 -1.40 7.29 2.75
N VAL A 177 -1.03 6.02 2.67
CA VAL A 177 -1.02 5.10 3.82
C VAL A 177 0.36 5.09 4.45
N ILE A 178 0.44 5.09 5.77
CA ILE A 178 1.70 5.00 6.52
C ILE A 178 1.93 3.54 6.92
N TYR A 179 2.95 2.89 6.32
CA TYR A 179 3.45 1.62 6.83
C TYR A 179 4.57 1.86 7.83
N THR A 180 4.58 1.10 8.93
CA THR A 180 5.63 1.24 9.95
C THR A 180 5.86 -0.04 10.74
N ALA A 181 7.10 -0.17 11.24
CA ALA A 181 7.52 -1.20 12.21
C ALA A 181 7.38 -0.69 13.66
N PRO A 182 7.33 -1.60 14.65
CA PRO A 182 7.03 -1.25 16.04
C PRO A 182 8.00 -0.25 16.68
N ASP A 183 9.29 -0.45 16.49
CA ASP A 183 10.35 0.40 17.04
C ASP A 183 10.30 1.82 16.48
N PHE A 184 10.14 1.95 15.17
CA PHE A 184 10.01 3.26 14.54
C PHE A 184 8.75 4.00 14.98
N TYR A 185 7.63 3.28 15.10
CA TYR A 185 6.38 3.85 15.59
C TYR A 185 6.51 4.39 17.01
N GLU A 186 7.08 3.61 17.93
CA GLU A 186 7.26 4.02 19.32
C GLU A 186 8.15 5.26 19.42
N ASP A 187 9.24 5.29 18.66
CA ASP A 187 10.19 6.41 18.66
C ASP A 187 9.59 7.70 18.07
N ASN A 188 8.71 7.62 17.05
CA ASN A 188 8.39 8.79 16.22
C ASN A 188 6.91 9.08 16.02
N LEU A 189 6.03 8.07 16.03
CA LEU A 189 4.67 8.20 15.48
C LEU A 189 3.57 8.13 16.53
N LYS A 190 3.89 7.78 17.77
CA LYS A 190 2.92 7.71 18.86
C LYS A 190 2.20 9.06 19.04
N GLY A 191 0.86 9.03 18.90
CA GLY A 191 0.03 10.25 18.98
C GLY A 191 0.05 11.16 17.73
N ALA A 192 0.86 10.85 16.71
CA ALA A 192 0.95 11.63 15.47
C ALA A 192 0.12 11.02 14.34
N PHE A 193 -0.18 11.81 13.29
CA PHE A 193 -0.85 11.39 12.05
C PHE A 193 -2.19 10.67 12.28
N ASN A 194 -3.01 11.15 13.20
CA ASN A 194 -4.28 10.51 13.58
C ASN A 194 -5.32 10.50 12.46
N ASP A 195 -5.16 11.35 11.47
CA ASP A 195 -6.01 11.48 10.27
C ASP A 195 -5.50 10.69 9.05
N TYR A 196 -4.37 9.99 9.19
CA TYR A 196 -3.82 9.12 8.15
C TYR A 196 -4.15 7.66 8.40
N PRO A 197 -4.40 6.85 7.32
CA PRO A 197 -4.54 5.41 7.46
C PRO A 197 -3.17 4.76 7.73
N PHE A 198 -3.17 3.78 8.63
CA PHE A 198 -1.96 3.02 8.97
C PHE A 198 -2.00 1.59 8.45
N TRP A 199 -0.87 1.12 7.98
CA TRP A 199 -0.54 -0.27 7.73
C TRP A 199 0.53 -0.69 8.73
N LEU A 200 0.14 -1.54 9.68
CA LEU A 200 0.98 -1.86 10.83
C LEU A 200 1.64 -3.23 10.70
N ARG A 201 2.96 -3.26 10.86
CA ARG A 201 3.71 -4.51 10.98
C ARG A 201 3.60 -5.04 12.40
N ALA A 202 2.96 -6.21 12.55
CA ALA A 202 2.78 -6.86 13.84
C ALA A 202 2.79 -8.38 13.66
N VAL A 203 3.99 -8.97 13.53
CA VAL A 203 4.17 -10.38 13.14
C VAL A 203 4.24 -11.36 14.32
N ALA A 204 4.29 -10.88 15.55
CA ALA A 204 4.34 -11.70 16.75
C ALA A 204 3.09 -11.60 17.63
N GLN A 205 2.39 -10.47 17.57
CA GLN A 205 1.19 -10.18 18.36
C GLN A 205 0.19 -9.37 17.53
N HIS A 206 -1.07 -9.31 17.99
CA HIS A 206 -2.10 -8.48 17.34
C HIS A 206 -1.76 -6.99 17.44
N PRO A 207 -2.08 -6.15 16.41
CA PRO A 207 -1.77 -4.72 16.41
C PRO A 207 -2.21 -3.96 17.67
N SER A 208 -3.35 -4.30 18.27
CA SER A 208 -3.81 -3.65 19.51
C SER A 208 -2.89 -3.85 20.71
N LYS A 209 -1.99 -4.84 20.67
CA LYS A 209 -0.98 -5.08 21.70
C LYS A 209 0.33 -4.38 21.39
N VAL A 210 0.69 -4.35 20.11
CA VAL A 210 1.94 -3.73 19.63
C VAL A 210 1.80 -2.20 19.53
N TYR A 211 0.62 -1.72 19.13
CA TYR A 211 0.32 -0.30 18.92
C TYR A 211 -0.96 0.10 19.68
N PRO A 212 -0.92 0.15 21.02
CA PRO A 212 -2.13 0.40 21.82
C PRO A 212 -2.83 1.71 21.41
N GLY A 213 -4.13 1.60 21.13
CA GLY A 213 -4.97 2.75 20.75
C GLY A 213 -4.80 3.26 19.32
N ARG A 214 -3.89 2.71 18.51
CA ARG A 214 -3.74 3.13 17.10
C ARG A 214 -4.78 2.42 16.23
N PRO A 215 -5.69 3.16 15.55
CA PRO A 215 -6.48 2.62 14.48
C PRO A 215 -5.60 2.19 13.30
N TRP A 216 -5.98 1.13 12.61
CA TRP A 216 -5.22 0.63 11.47
C TRP A 216 -6.16 0.19 10.33
N LEU A 217 -5.63 0.27 9.10
CA LEU A 217 -6.32 -0.13 7.87
C LEU A 217 -5.85 -1.49 7.38
N PHE A 218 -4.51 -1.70 7.41
CA PHE A 218 -3.87 -2.95 7.04
C PHE A 218 -2.99 -3.46 8.16
N TRP A 219 -2.88 -4.76 8.23
CA TRP A 219 -2.01 -5.45 9.16
C TRP A 219 -1.12 -6.43 8.39
N GLN A 220 0.21 -6.21 8.42
CA GLN A 220 1.19 -7.20 8.01
C GLN A 220 1.42 -8.16 9.18
N TYR A 221 0.88 -9.38 9.05
CA TYR A 221 0.86 -10.36 10.15
C TYR A 221 1.91 -11.46 10.01
N SER A 222 2.60 -11.55 8.88
CA SER A 222 3.70 -12.50 8.67
C SER A 222 4.71 -11.97 7.65
N GLY A 223 5.99 -12.17 7.92
CA GLY A 223 7.11 -11.98 7.01
C GLY A 223 7.68 -13.32 6.49
N SER A 224 6.95 -14.43 6.68
CA SER A 224 7.40 -15.78 6.30
C SER A 224 6.30 -16.61 5.63
N GLY A 225 5.35 -15.92 4.98
CA GLY A 225 4.26 -16.54 4.26
C GLY A 225 4.72 -17.43 3.12
N LEU A 226 3.90 -18.43 2.82
CA LEU A 226 4.09 -19.39 1.73
C LEU A 226 2.83 -19.44 0.89
N SER A 227 2.98 -19.34 -0.44
CA SER A 227 1.87 -19.42 -1.38
C SER A 227 2.27 -20.10 -2.67
N GLN A 228 1.33 -20.75 -3.32
CA GLN A 228 1.51 -21.12 -4.72
C GLN A 228 1.57 -19.83 -5.57
N GLY A 229 2.41 -19.84 -6.59
CA GLY A 229 2.66 -18.68 -7.45
C GLY A 229 3.87 -17.84 -7.04
N VAL A 230 4.49 -18.14 -5.88
CA VAL A 230 5.72 -17.49 -5.42
C VAL A 230 6.67 -18.54 -4.89
N SER A 231 7.91 -18.54 -5.37
CA SER A 231 8.93 -19.52 -4.95
C SER A 231 9.58 -19.18 -3.60
N ASN A 232 9.67 -17.88 -3.29
CA ASN A 232 10.26 -17.37 -2.04
C ASN A 232 9.18 -17.09 -1.00
N LYS A 233 9.62 -16.79 0.23
CA LYS A 233 8.73 -16.27 1.28
C LYS A 233 8.11 -14.94 0.82
N ILE A 234 6.88 -14.73 1.24
CA ILE A 234 6.10 -13.53 0.93
C ILE A 234 5.48 -12.95 2.20
N ASP A 235 5.37 -11.64 2.25
CA ASP A 235 4.73 -10.96 3.37
C ASP A 235 3.21 -11.04 3.24
N LEU A 236 2.55 -11.45 4.33
CA LEU A 236 1.11 -11.65 4.38
C LEU A 236 0.42 -10.51 5.10
N ASN A 237 -0.62 -10.02 4.48
CA ASN A 237 -1.38 -8.86 4.92
C ASN A 237 -2.88 -9.14 4.98
N VAL A 238 -3.58 -8.33 5.78
CA VAL A 238 -5.03 -8.38 5.85
C VAL A 238 -5.60 -6.97 6.01
N PHE A 239 -6.74 -6.71 5.38
CA PHE A 239 -7.53 -5.49 5.56
C PHE A 239 -8.37 -5.57 6.83
N HIS A 240 -8.45 -4.46 7.58
CA HIS A 240 -9.27 -4.36 8.79
C HIS A 240 -10.72 -4.10 8.45
N GLY A 241 -11.47 -5.16 8.24
CA GLY A 241 -12.90 -5.07 7.96
C GLY A 241 -13.45 -6.28 7.22
N SER A 242 -14.75 -6.22 6.97
CA SER A 242 -15.50 -7.16 6.15
C SER A 242 -15.26 -6.89 4.65
N GLU A 243 -15.71 -7.79 3.80
CA GLU A 243 -15.72 -7.62 2.34
C GLU A 243 -16.53 -6.36 1.92
N ALA A 244 -17.69 -6.12 2.57
CA ALA A 244 -18.49 -4.94 2.29
C ALA A 244 -17.77 -3.63 2.66
N GLU A 245 -17.00 -3.63 3.75
CA GLU A 245 -16.19 -2.47 4.15
C GLU A 245 -15.02 -2.24 3.21
N TRP A 246 -14.41 -3.31 2.71
CA TRP A 246 -13.40 -3.25 1.67
C TRP A 246 -13.92 -2.56 0.40
N HIS A 247 -15.08 -2.98 -0.11
CA HIS A 247 -15.66 -2.38 -1.30
C HIS A 247 -16.03 -0.90 -1.07
N ARG A 248 -16.63 -0.56 0.07
CA ARG A 248 -16.90 0.85 0.40
C ARG A 248 -15.62 1.69 0.51
N TRP A 249 -14.55 1.11 1.03
CA TRP A 249 -13.27 1.81 1.09
C TRP A 249 -12.67 2.01 -0.32
N LEU A 250 -12.72 1.00 -1.18
CA LEU A 250 -12.27 1.13 -2.58
C LEU A 250 -13.06 2.22 -3.33
N ASP A 251 -14.36 2.30 -3.14
CA ASP A 251 -15.21 3.31 -3.77
C ASP A 251 -14.79 4.73 -3.34
N ARG A 252 -14.45 4.92 -2.06
CA ARG A 252 -13.96 6.22 -1.54
C ARG A 252 -12.59 6.63 -2.05
N VAL A 253 -11.67 5.68 -2.21
CA VAL A 253 -10.30 5.99 -2.64
C VAL A 253 -10.12 5.96 -4.16
N GLY A 254 -11.12 5.48 -4.90
CA GLY A 254 -11.14 5.44 -6.35
C GLY A 254 -11.89 6.61 -7.01
N SER A 255 -12.50 7.48 -6.18
CA SER A 255 -13.26 8.66 -6.64
C SER A 255 -12.38 9.89 -6.82
#